data_50c5fa8c7cff4472e42ba1d8924b599f
#
_entry.id   50c5fa8c7cff4472e42ba1d8924b599f
#
_cell.length_a   1.000
_cell.length_b   1.000
_cell.length_c   1.000
_cell.angle_alpha   90.00
_cell.angle_beta   90.00
_cell.angle_gamma   90.00
#
_symmetry.space_group_name_H-M   'P 1'
#
loop_
_entity.id
_entity.type
_entity.pdbx_description
1 polymer ?
#
loop_
_entity_poly.entity_id
_entity_poly.type
_entity_poly.pdbx_seq_one_letter_code
_entity_poly.pdbx_strand_id
1 'polypeptide(L)'
;MDCWAFASVCDKVLHNEKDGPLSAAAERNFARLGVRNIRCTRHVVSPDSDDWLKDLRHFAPDWIFADPARRDSAGRKVFLLEDCSPDILKLLPSLWEISDNILLKLSPMADIPMLVSRLGDRLESVEVVSLAGEVKELLCVLRKSHSGEPALKVAELSDTRPFSLDFTKSEEDATPPVYASEIKAGDILLEPSSALLKAGCFNILCARYGLRKLSRFTHLYSAAEDPGIPGAFKAFRVEKTYPFGNAGFKAAGADYPKAEVTARNVPLSSDQLRARLKTAAGGAAHIWACTACGEKMLIACSSI
;
A
#
# COMPACT_ATOMS: atom_id res chain seq x y z
N MET A 1 -7.82 -11.84 -15.20
CA MET A 1 -8.83 -11.35 -14.23
C MET A 1 -9.18 -9.90 -14.52
N ASP A 2 -8.21 -9.00 -14.63
CA ASP A 2 -8.44 -7.55 -14.83
C ASP A 2 -9.28 -7.25 -16.08
N CYS A 3 -8.98 -7.85 -17.23
CA CYS A 3 -9.79 -7.67 -18.45
C CYS A 3 -11.25 -8.08 -18.30
N TRP A 4 -11.53 -9.11 -17.50
CA TRP A 4 -12.90 -9.51 -17.20
C TRP A 4 -13.62 -8.45 -16.35
N ALA A 5 -12.92 -7.89 -15.35
CA ALA A 5 -13.47 -6.81 -14.53
C ALA A 5 -13.71 -5.55 -15.39
N PHE A 6 -12.76 -5.17 -16.26
CA PHE A 6 -12.94 -4.05 -17.18
C PHE A 6 -14.11 -4.28 -18.15
N ALA A 7 -14.32 -5.50 -18.62
CA ALA A 7 -15.42 -5.81 -19.54
C ALA A 7 -16.80 -5.59 -18.93
N SER A 8 -16.93 -5.53 -17.59
CA SER A 8 -18.19 -5.24 -16.91
C SER A 8 -18.54 -3.75 -16.86
N VAL A 9 -17.54 -2.87 -17.11
CA VAL A 9 -17.70 -1.41 -16.97
C VAL A 9 -17.29 -0.65 -18.24
N CYS A 10 -16.66 -1.31 -19.22
CA CYS A 10 -16.25 -0.73 -20.49
C CYS A 10 -17.08 -1.30 -21.64
N ASP A 11 -17.36 -0.51 -22.66
CA ASP A 11 -18.07 -0.96 -23.86
C ASP A 11 -17.29 -2.03 -24.61
N LYS A 12 -15.96 -1.86 -24.72
CA LYS A 12 -15.04 -2.76 -25.42
C LYS A 12 -13.71 -2.85 -24.69
N VAL A 13 -13.11 -4.03 -24.70
CA VAL A 13 -11.77 -4.30 -24.16
C VAL A 13 -10.90 -4.96 -25.21
N LEU A 14 -9.69 -4.47 -25.39
CA LEU A 14 -8.64 -5.15 -26.17
C LEU A 14 -7.65 -5.79 -25.20
N HIS A 15 -7.63 -7.12 -25.15
CA HIS A 15 -6.71 -7.91 -24.34
C HIS A 15 -5.52 -8.35 -25.17
N ASN A 16 -4.31 -8.01 -24.74
CA ASN A 16 -3.09 -8.46 -25.38
C ASN A 16 -2.28 -9.37 -24.44
N GLU A 17 -1.96 -10.58 -24.91
CA GLU A 17 -1.08 -11.53 -24.22
C GLU A 17 -0.15 -12.20 -25.23
N LYS A 18 1.16 -12.00 -25.07
CA LYS A 18 2.18 -12.51 -25.99
C LYS A 18 2.34 -14.03 -25.99
N ASP A 19 2.07 -14.66 -24.85
CA ASP A 19 2.13 -16.12 -24.70
C ASP A 19 0.89 -16.76 -25.35
N GLY A 20 1.12 -17.53 -26.42
CA GLY A 20 0.04 -18.13 -27.20
C GLY A 20 -0.88 -19.07 -26.39
N PRO A 21 -0.35 -20.02 -25.61
CA PRO A 21 -1.12 -20.86 -24.69
C PRO A 21 -1.94 -20.08 -23.68
N LEU A 22 -1.36 -19.05 -23.04
CA LEU A 22 -2.08 -18.19 -22.08
C LEU A 22 -3.17 -17.37 -22.75
N SER A 23 -2.89 -16.77 -23.92
CA SER A 23 -3.88 -16.02 -24.71
C SER A 23 -5.06 -16.91 -25.10
N ALA A 24 -4.80 -18.12 -25.60
CA ALA A 24 -5.86 -19.07 -25.94
C ALA A 24 -6.67 -19.54 -24.72
N ALA A 25 -6.03 -19.66 -23.55
CA ALA A 25 -6.73 -19.99 -22.31
C ALA A 25 -7.61 -18.82 -21.85
N ALA A 26 -7.13 -17.58 -21.94
CA ALA A 26 -7.90 -16.39 -21.62
C ALA A 26 -9.15 -16.27 -22.50
N GLU A 27 -9.00 -16.46 -23.83
CA GLU A 27 -10.10 -16.40 -24.80
C GLU A 27 -11.18 -17.45 -24.49
N ARG A 28 -10.77 -18.70 -24.21
CA ARG A 28 -11.72 -19.76 -23.78
C ARG A 28 -12.44 -19.41 -22.48
N ASN A 29 -11.73 -18.81 -21.51
CA ASN A 29 -12.32 -18.43 -20.24
C ASN A 29 -13.31 -17.28 -20.42
N PHE A 30 -13.01 -16.26 -21.21
CA PHE A 30 -13.96 -15.18 -21.52
C PHE A 30 -15.22 -15.73 -22.18
N ALA A 31 -15.08 -16.63 -23.15
CA ALA A 31 -16.22 -17.28 -23.79
C ALA A 31 -17.10 -18.08 -22.79
N ARG A 32 -16.46 -18.85 -21.88
CA ARG A 32 -17.17 -19.60 -20.82
C ARG A 32 -17.91 -18.72 -19.82
N LEU A 33 -17.34 -17.53 -19.54
CA LEU A 33 -17.95 -16.51 -18.65
C LEU A 33 -19.03 -15.69 -19.36
N GLY A 34 -19.29 -15.96 -20.66
CA GLY A 34 -20.29 -15.25 -21.45
C GLY A 34 -19.89 -13.83 -21.83
N VAL A 35 -18.62 -13.46 -21.69
CA VAL A 35 -18.11 -12.12 -22.03
C VAL A 35 -17.94 -12.01 -23.53
N ARG A 36 -18.55 -10.99 -24.15
CA ARG A 36 -18.58 -10.81 -25.62
C ARG A 36 -17.89 -9.54 -26.11
N ASN A 37 -17.50 -8.66 -25.22
CA ASN A 37 -16.89 -7.36 -25.53
C ASN A 37 -15.37 -7.33 -25.34
N ILE A 38 -14.72 -8.50 -25.25
CA ILE A 38 -13.25 -8.61 -25.21
C ILE A 38 -12.75 -9.16 -26.56
N ARG A 39 -11.86 -8.41 -27.21
CA ARG A 39 -11.07 -8.87 -28.37
C ARG A 39 -9.68 -9.26 -27.87
N CYS A 40 -9.17 -10.43 -28.24
CA CYS A 40 -7.83 -10.90 -27.90
C CYS A 40 -6.83 -10.67 -29.03
N THR A 41 -5.61 -10.25 -28.69
CA THR A 41 -4.45 -10.11 -29.57
C THR A 41 -3.22 -10.77 -28.95
N ARG A 42 -2.15 -10.99 -29.75
CA ARG A 42 -0.95 -11.75 -29.35
C ARG A 42 0.34 -11.04 -29.76
N HIS A 43 0.40 -9.74 -29.53
CA HIS A 43 1.59 -8.98 -29.87
C HIS A 43 2.62 -9.02 -28.77
N VAL A 44 3.88 -9.04 -29.18
CA VAL A 44 5.00 -8.69 -28.29
C VAL A 44 5.07 -7.17 -28.22
N VAL A 45 4.73 -6.62 -27.06
CA VAL A 45 4.84 -5.17 -26.82
C VAL A 45 6.30 -4.84 -26.54
N SER A 46 6.90 -4.03 -27.41
CA SER A 46 8.30 -3.62 -27.33
C SER A 46 8.45 -2.19 -27.82
N PRO A 47 9.34 -1.38 -27.23
CA PRO A 47 9.66 -0.05 -27.75
C PRO A 47 10.39 -0.10 -29.11
N ASP A 48 10.93 -1.27 -29.49
CA ASP A 48 11.71 -1.46 -30.73
C ASP A 48 10.85 -1.92 -31.91
N SER A 49 9.52 -2.06 -31.75
CA SER A 49 8.60 -2.52 -32.79
C SER A 49 7.26 -1.81 -32.70
N ASP A 50 6.73 -1.40 -33.85
CA ASP A 50 5.43 -0.72 -33.97
C ASP A 50 4.27 -1.66 -34.35
N ASP A 51 4.50 -2.95 -34.54
CA ASP A 51 3.46 -3.87 -34.99
C ASP A 51 2.26 -3.96 -34.05
N TRP A 52 2.49 -3.91 -32.74
CA TRP A 52 1.45 -3.91 -31.75
C TRP A 52 0.64 -2.60 -31.70
N LEU A 53 1.21 -1.47 -32.15
CA LEU A 53 0.53 -0.17 -32.20
C LEU A 53 -0.58 -0.12 -33.25
N LYS A 54 -0.50 -0.91 -34.32
CA LYS A 54 -1.50 -0.92 -35.39
C LYS A 54 -2.89 -1.29 -34.88
N ASP A 55 -2.97 -2.35 -34.10
CA ASP A 55 -4.24 -2.78 -33.50
C ASP A 55 -4.76 -1.77 -32.46
N LEU A 56 -3.88 -1.17 -31.67
CA LEU A 56 -4.24 -0.12 -30.70
C LEU A 56 -4.75 1.14 -31.39
N ARG A 57 -4.08 1.63 -32.45
CA ARG A 57 -4.54 2.79 -33.21
C ARG A 57 -5.92 2.54 -33.85
N HIS A 58 -6.15 1.32 -34.36
CA HIS A 58 -7.46 0.96 -34.91
C HIS A 58 -8.53 0.83 -33.81
N PHE A 59 -8.18 0.34 -32.66
CA PHE A 59 -9.09 0.18 -31.51
C PHE A 59 -9.43 1.53 -30.85
N ALA A 60 -8.48 2.48 -30.87
CA ALA A 60 -8.60 3.84 -30.30
C ALA A 60 -9.12 3.82 -28.84
N PRO A 61 -8.38 3.25 -27.89
CA PRO A 61 -8.82 3.12 -26.51
C PRO A 61 -8.83 4.47 -25.80
N ASP A 62 -9.85 4.72 -24.97
CA ASP A 62 -9.87 5.86 -24.02
C ASP A 62 -8.83 5.68 -22.89
N TRP A 63 -8.56 4.41 -22.53
CA TRP A 63 -7.62 4.05 -21.50
C TRP A 63 -6.71 2.91 -21.92
N ILE A 64 -5.44 3.01 -21.53
CA ILE A 64 -4.48 1.89 -21.61
C ILE A 64 -4.19 1.41 -20.19
N PHE A 65 -4.46 0.13 -19.93
CA PHE A 65 -4.04 -0.56 -18.70
C PHE A 65 -2.78 -1.38 -18.97
N ALA A 66 -1.77 -1.24 -18.11
CA ALA A 66 -0.57 -2.05 -18.18
C ALA A 66 -0.20 -2.63 -16.80
N ASP A 67 0.06 -3.95 -16.78
CA ASP A 67 0.58 -4.72 -15.66
C ASP A 67 1.91 -5.36 -16.08
N PRO A 68 3.01 -4.58 -16.09
CA PRO A 68 4.29 -5.06 -16.59
C PRO A 68 4.86 -6.17 -15.70
N ALA A 69 5.41 -7.21 -16.33
CA ALA A 69 5.99 -8.32 -15.59
C ALA A 69 7.23 -7.89 -14.79
N ARG A 70 7.28 -8.29 -13.52
CA ARG A 70 8.34 -7.96 -12.54
C ARG A 70 9.56 -8.89 -12.61
N ARG A 71 9.81 -9.48 -13.75
CA ARG A 71 10.96 -10.36 -13.97
C ARG A 71 11.77 -9.85 -15.14
N ASP A 72 13.07 -9.70 -14.93
CA ASP A 72 13.99 -9.44 -16.03
C ASP A 72 14.06 -10.66 -16.99
N SER A 73 14.79 -10.51 -18.09
CA SER A 73 15.02 -11.58 -19.05
C SER A 73 15.68 -12.83 -18.45
N ALA A 74 16.33 -12.71 -17.28
CA ALA A 74 16.94 -13.81 -16.52
C ALA A 74 15.99 -14.40 -15.44
N GLY A 75 14.73 -13.92 -15.34
CA GLY A 75 13.72 -14.39 -14.40
C GLY A 75 13.90 -13.89 -12.96
N ARG A 76 14.80 -12.92 -12.71
CA ARG A 76 15.01 -12.31 -11.38
C ARG A 76 13.91 -11.29 -11.10
N LYS A 77 13.48 -11.19 -9.82
CA LYS A 77 12.54 -10.15 -9.39
C LYS A 77 13.17 -8.77 -9.51
N VAL A 78 12.46 -7.84 -10.14
CA VAL A 78 12.88 -6.45 -10.30
C VAL A 78 11.88 -5.53 -9.62
N PHE A 79 12.35 -4.34 -9.22
CA PHE A 79 11.55 -3.35 -8.49
C PHE A 79 11.53 -2.00 -9.19
N LEU A 80 12.42 -1.77 -10.16
CA LEU A 80 12.48 -0.55 -10.94
C LEU A 80 11.57 -0.66 -12.17
N LEU A 81 11.01 0.46 -12.62
CA LEU A 81 10.16 0.51 -13.81
C LEU A 81 10.92 0.14 -15.09
N GLU A 82 12.19 0.50 -15.14
CA GLU A 82 13.10 0.24 -16.26
C GLU A 82 13.41 -1.25 -16.44
N ASP A 83 13.37 -2.01 -15.34
CA ASP A 83 13.68 -3.44 -15.33
C ASP A 83 12.43 -4.31 -15.57
N CYS A 84 11.26 -3.70 -15.66
CA CYS A 84 10.02 -4.42 -15.99
C CYS A 84 10.01 -4.86 -17.47
N SER A 85 9.25 -5.87 -17.78
CA SER A 85 9.03 -6.31 -19.15
C SER A 85 7.56 -6.19 -19.53
N PRO A 86 7.22 -5.29 -20.48
CA PRO A 86 8.10 -4.32 -21.15
C PRO A 86 8.55 -3.15 -20.24
N ASP A 87 9.64 -2.46 -20.66
CA ASP A 87 10.09 -1.21 -20.04
C ASP A 87 9.05 -0.10 -20.32
N ILE A 88 8.28 0.22 -19.28
CA ILE A 88 7.17 1.18 -19.38
C ILE A 88 7.66 2.58 -19.73
N LEU A 89 8.80 3.02 -19.18
CA LEU A 89 9.30 4.37 -19.43
C LEU A 89 9.65 4.58 -20.91
N LYS A 90 10.20 3.56 -21.56
CA LYS A 90 10.47 3.60 -23.01
C LYS A 90 9.19 3.51 -23.86
N LEU A 91 8.14 2.88 -23.35
CA LEU A 91 6.87 2.76 -24.08
C LEU A 91 5.98 4.00 -23.95
N LEU A 92 6.11 4.79 -22.89
CA LEU A 92 5.25 5.94 -22.63
C LEU A 92 5.10 6.88 -23.85
N PRO A 93 6.16 7.26 -24.60
CA PRO A 93 5.99 8.12 -25.78
C PRO A 93 5.00 7.54 -26.80
N SER A 94 5.14 6.27 -27.14
CA SER A 94 4.25 5.59 -28.10
C SER A 94 2.83 5.41 -27.55
N LEU A 95 2.69 5.14 -26.25
CA LEU A 95 1.38 5.01 -25.61
C LEU A 95 0.62 6.35 -25.59
N TRP A 96 1.33 7.49 -25.42
CA TRP A 96 0.75 8.84 -25.48
C TRP A 96 0.27 9.26 -26.88
N GLU A 97 0.70 8.59 -27.93
CA GLU A 97 0.13 8.78 -29.26
C GLU A 97 -1.24 8.11 -29.44
N ILE A 98 -1.56 7.14 -28.58
CA ILE A 98 -2.76 6.30 -28.66
C ILE A 98 -3.86 6.78 -27.71
N SER A 99 -3.50 7.05 -26.46
CA SER A 99 -4.48 7.44 -25.43
C SER A 99 -3.91 8.51 -24.51
N ASP A 100 -4.78 9.39 -24.05
CA ASP A 100 -4.44 10.42 -23.06
C ASP A 100 -4.50 9.92 -21.62
N ASN A 101 -4.90 8.65 -21.41
CA ASN A 101 -5.07 8.06 -20.08
C ASN A 101 -4.39 6.69 -20.01
N ILE A 102 -3.50 6.54 -19.04
CA ILE A 102 -2.78 5.28 -18.78
C ILE A 102 -2.94 4.91 -17.31
N LEU A 103 -3.30 3.67 -17.04
CA LEU A 103 -3.35 3.06 -15.72
C LEU A 103 -2.27 1.99 -15.60
N LEU A 104 -1.32 2.18 -14.69
CA LEU A 104 -0.28 1.20 -14.40
C LEU A 104 -0.59 0.48 -13.09
N LYS A 105 -0.60 -0.85 -13.12
CA LYS A 105 -0.65 -1.69 -11.93
C LYS A 105 0.75 -2.16 -11.57
N LEU A 106 1.21 -1.82 -10.39
CA LEU A 106 2.57 -2.06 -9.96
C LEU A 106 2.62 -2.85 -8.64
N SER A 107 3.79 -3.43 -8.38
CA SER A 107 4.05 -4.15 -7.14
C SER A 107 3.87 -3.27 -5.91
N PRO A 108 3.30 -3.80 -4.80
CA PRO A 108 3.33 -3.11 -3.51
C PRO A 108 4.75 -2.83 -2.99
N MET A 109 5.77 -3.50 -3.54
CA MET A 109 7.18 -3.28 -3.19
C MET A 109 7.81 -2.07 -3.88
N ALA A 110 7.18 -1.50 -4.92
CA ALA A 110 7.71 -0.32 -5.60
C ALA A 110 7.74 0.90 -4.66
N ASP A 111 8.79 1.70 -4.75
CA ASP A 111 8.98 2.90 -3.93
C ASP A 111 8.18 4.07 -4.51
N ILE A 112 7.25 4.65 -3.74
CA ILE A 112 6.37 5.71 -4.21
C ILE A 112 7.14 6.98 -4.59
N PRO A 113 8.07 7.51 -3.79
CA PRO A 113 8.92 8.62 -4.20
C PRO A 113 9.66 8.40 -5.52
N MET A 114 10.16 7.20 -5.74
CA MET A 114 10.81 6.82 -7.00
C MET A 114 9.81 6.83 -8.16
N LEU A 115 8.60 6.30 -7.98
CA LEU A 115 7.54 6.33 -9.00
C LEU A 115 7.20 7.76 -9.40
N VAL A 116 7.00 8.65 -8.41
CA VAL A 116 6.73 10.08 -8.65
C VAL A 116 7.86 10.71 -9.45
N SER A 117 9.11 10.46 -9.07
CA SER A 117 10.28 11.00 -9.79
C SER A 117 10.43 10.48 -11.22
N ARG A 118 10.10 9.20 -11.48
CA ARG A 118 10.29 8.55 -12.79
C ARG A 118 9.14 8.81 -13.76
N LEU A 119 7.91 8.86 -13.28
CA LEU A 119 6.73 9.08 -14.11
C LEU A 119 6.47 10.58 -14.37
N GLY A 120 7.02 11.45 -13.53
CA GLY A 120 7.03 12.90 -13.72
C GLY A 120 5.64 13.54 -13.67
N ASP A 121 5.53 14.72 -14.29
CA ASP A 121 4.35 15.59 -14.21
C ASP A 121 3.05 14.99 -14.78
N ARG A 122 3.15 13.91 -15.56
CA ARG A 122 1.98 13.19 -16.09
C ARG A 122 1.33 12.24 -15.10
N LEU A 123 1.97 11.98 -13.96
CA LEU A 123 1.41 11.17 -12.89
C LEU A 123 0.35 11.99 -12.13
N GLU A 124 -0.92 11.63 -12.31
CA GLU A 124 -2.04 12.28 -11.63
C GLU A 124 -2.22 11.75 -10.19
N SER A 125 -2.08 10.43 -10.02
CA SER A 125 -2.18 9.84 -8.70
C SER A 125 -1.46 8.50 -8.56
N VAL A 126 -1.07 8.18 -7.31
CA VAL A 126 -0.65 6.85 -6.88
C VAL A 126 -1.63 6.38 -5.82
N GLU A 127 -2.34 5.29 -6.08
CA GLU A 127 -3.26 4.67 -5.14
C GLU A 127 -2.67 3.40 -4.55
N VAL A 128 -2.60 3.35 -3.22
CA VAL A 128 -2.19 2.18 -2.45
C VAL A 128 -3.43 1.36 -2.15
N VAL A 129 -3.58 0.23 -2.84
CA VAL A 129 -4.72 -0.66 -2.68
C VAL A 129 -4.37 -1.78 -1.72
N SER A 130 -5.17 -1.92 -0.66
CA SER A 130 -5.05 -3.02 0.30
C SER A 130 -6.37 -3.78 0.46
N LEU A 131 -6.24 -5.04 0.85
CA LEU A 131 -7.34 -5.94 1.13
C LEU A 131 -7.02 -6.74 2.38
N ALA A 132 -7.92 -6.71 3.36
CA ALA A 132 -7.76 -7.39 4.65
C ALA A 132 -6.46 -7.00 5.38
N GLY A 133 -6.06 -5.71 5.29
CA GLY A 133 -4.88 -5.16 5.94
C GLY A 133 -3.55 -5.44 5.23
N GLU A 134 -3.55 -6.05 4.05
CA GLU A 134 -2.37 -6.32 3.25
C GLU A 134 -2.38 -5.49 1.96
N VAL A 135 -1.32 -4.72 1.70
CA VAL A 135 -1.17 -3.97 0.44
C VAL A 135 -1.00 -4.97 -0.71
N LYS A 136 -1.90 -4.91 -1.67
CA LYS A 136 -1.93 -5.83 -2.82
C LYS A 136 -1.22 -5.25 -4.03
N GLU A 137 -1.43 -3.97 -4.31
CA GLU A 137 -0.91 -3.32 -5.50
C GLU A 137 -0.82 -1.80 -5.32
N LEU A 138 -0.07 -1.15 -6.20
CA LEU A 138 -0.08 0.27 -6.42
C LEU A 138 -0.69 0.53 -7.80
N LEU A 139 -1.67 1.43 -7.87
CA LEU A 139 -2.26 1.89 -9.13
C LEU A 139 -1.75 3.31 -9.41
N CYS A 140 -1.07 3.49 -10.54
CA CYS A 140 -0.59 4.80 -10.99
C CYS A 140 -1.48 5.26 -12.15
N VAL A 141 -2.20 6.36 -11.95
CA VAL A 141 -2.97 7.03 -12.99
C VAL A 141 -2.11 8.07 -13.65
N LEU A 142 -1.90 7.97 -14.95
CA LEU A 142 -1.20 8.97 -15.75
C LEU A 142 -2.19 9.61 -16.72
N ARG A 143 -2.12 10.94 -16.83
CA ARG A 143 -2.90 11.71 -17.80
C ARG A 143 -2.01 12.67 -18.58
N LYS A 144 -2.19 12.69 -19.88
CA LYS A 144 -1.43 13.57 -20.78
C LYS A 144 -1.63 15.06 -20.47
N SER A 145 -2.82 15.43 -20.02
CA SER A 145 -3.17 16.80 -19.63
C SER A 145 -2.75 17.18 -18.20
N HIS A 146 -2.36 16.20 -17.36
CA HIS A 146 -1.97 16.50 -15.99
C HIS A 146 -0.62 17.21 -15.94
N SER A 147 -0.51 18.15 -15.01
CA SER A 147 0.76 18.80 -14.64
C SER A 147 0.69 19.17 -13.17
N GLY A 148 1.71 18.85 -12.43
CA GLY A 148 1.83 19.19 -11.01
C GLY A 148 2.07 17.98 -10.12
N GLU A 149 1.83 18.18 -8.83
CA GLU A 149 2.03 17.16 -7.80
C GLU A 149 0.94 16.09 -7.87
N PRO A 150 1.30 14.79 -7.87
CA PRO A 150 0.31 13.73 -7.85
C PRO A 150 -0.40 13.62 -6.52
N ALA A 151 -1.68 13.23 -6.55
CA ALA A 151 -2.40 12.81 -5.37
C ALA A 151 -1.92 11.43 -4.90
N LEU A 152 -1.70 11.28 -3.59
CA LEU A 152 -1.50 10.00 -2.94
C LEU A 152 -2.83 9.54 -2.38
N LYS A 153 -3.25 8.33 -2.78
CA LYS A 153 -4.53 7.76 -2.38
C LYS A 153 -4.32 6.46 -1.64
N VAL A 154 -5.14 6.22 -0.64
CA VAL A 154 -5.18 4.98 0.12
C VAL A 154 -6.57 4.40 -0.01
N ALA A 155 -6.67 3.11 -0.36
CA ALA A 155 -7.91 2.36 -0.38
C ALA A 155 -7.74 1.03 0.36
N GLU A 156 -8.46 0.83 1.44
CA GLU A 156 -8.66 -0.47 2.07
C GLU A 156 -9.97 -1.06 1.57
N LEU A 157 -9.88 -2.12 0.77
CA LEU A 157 -11.03 -2.82 0.23
C LEU A 157 -11.52 -3.85 1.25
N SER A 158 -12.69 -3.63 1.77
CA SER A 158 -13.31 -4.51 2.75
C SER A 158 -14.83 -4.33 2.72
N ASP A 159 -15.57 -5.42 2.77
CA ASP A 159 -17.04 -5.39 2.83
C ASP A 159 -17.55 -4.80 4.16
N THR A 160 -16.76 -4.91 5.22
CA THR A 160 -17.16 -4.52 6.57
C THR A 160 -16.46 -3.27 7.08
N ARG A 161 -15.27 -2.96 6.58
CA ARG A 161 -14.40 -1.87 7.05
C ARG A 161 -13.71 -1.15 5.89
N PRO A 162 -14.44 -0.64 4.89
CA PRO A 162 -13.82 0.11 3.81
C PRO A 162 -13.26 1.43 4.35
N PHE A 163 -12.12 1.84 3.80
CA PHE A 163 -11.50 3.11 4.15
C PHE A 163 -10.83 3.71 2.92
N SER A 164 -10.93 5.01 2.75
CA SER A 164 -10.19 5.76 1.74
C SER A 164 -9.68 7.08 2.29
N LEU A 165 -8.53 7.50 1.78
CA LEU A 165 -7.90 8.78 2.13
C LEU A 165 -7.11 9.29 0.93
N ASP A 166 -7.28 10.58 0.61
CA ASP A 166 -6.52 11.28 -0.41
C ASP A 166 -5.73 12.42 0.23
N PHE A 167 -4.49 12.62 -0.21
CA PHE A 167 -3.62 13.72 0.23
C PHE A 167 -2.51 13.95 -0.79
N THR A 168 -1.73 15.02 -0.64
CA THR A 168 -0.51 15.25 -1.41
C THR A 168 0.72 15.18 -0.51
N LYS A 169 1.89 14.99 -1.11
CA LYS A 169 3.14 15.03 -0.35
C LYS A 169 3.38 16.40 0.27
N SER A 170 3.05 17.47 -0.47
CA SER A 170 3.14 18.83 0.03
C SER A 170 2.22 19.07 1.24
N GLU A 171 1.00 18.50 1.24
CA GLU A 171 0.09 18.58 2.37
C GLU A 171 0.64 17.84 3.59
N GLU A 172 1.18 16.63 3.42
CA GLU A 172 1.84 15.88 4.50
C GLU A 172 3.03 16.66 5.08
N ASP A 173 3.89 17.23 4.20
CA ASP A 173 5.09 17.95 4.62
C ASP A 173 4.77 19.29 5.31
N ALA A 174 3.72 19.97 4.87
CA ALA A 174 3.27 21.22 5.47
C ALA A 174 2.51 21.02 6.79
N THR A 175 2.02 19.81 7.04
CA THR A 175 1.27 19.49 8.25
C THR A 175 2.24 19.30 9.43
N PRO A 176 2.16 20.13 10.51
CA PRO A 176 3.03 19.98 11.65
C PRO A 176 2.72 18.67 12.41
N PRO A 177 3.74 17.93 12.85
CA PRO A 177 3.53 16.75 13.69
C PRO A 177 3.00 17.15 15.06
N VAL A 178 1.99 16.44 15.54
CA VAL A 178 1.47 16.56 16.92
C VAL A 178 1.93 15.35 17.71
N TYR A 179 2.69 15.55 18.79
CA TYR A 179 3.20 14.47 19.62
C TYR A 179 2.42 14.34 20.92
N ALA A 180 2.27 13.09 21.40
CA ALA A 180 1.79 12.81 22.74
C ALA A 180 2.87 13.20 23.76
N SER A 181 2.47 13.86 24.85
CA SER A 181 3.36 14.18 25.97
C SER A 181 3.53 12.99 26.94
N GLU A 182 2.52 12.15 27.03
CA GLU A 182 2.49 10.93 27.84
C GLU A 182 1.63 9.86 27.17
N ILE A 183 1.77 8.62 27.63
CA ILE A 183 0.84 7.51 27.38
C ILE A 183 0.65 6.72 28.65
N LYS A 184 -0.60 6.46 29.03
CA LYS A 184 -0.98 5.83 30.28
C LYS A 184 -2.14 4.86 30.14
N ALA A 185 -2.40 4.10 31.18
CA ALA A 185 -3.55 3.18 31.25
C ALA A 185 -4.87 3.92 30.96
N GLY A 186 -5.68 3.31 30.11
CA GLY A 186 -6.96 3.87 29.64
C GLY A 186 -6.88 4.58 28.28
N ASP A 187 -5.70 5.07 27.87
CA ASP A 187 -5.51 5.70 26.56
C ASP A 187 -5.76 4.71 25.42
N ILE A 188 -6.15 5.24 24.26
CA ILE A 188 -6.27 4.47 23.03
C ILE A 188 -4.95 4.55 22.25
N LEU A 189 -4.38 3.38 21.95
CA LEU A 189 -3.23 3.23 21.08
C LEU A 189 -3.72 2.77 19.70
N LEU A 190 -3.27 3.44 18.65
CA LEU A 190 -3.68 3.17 17.27
C LEU A 190 -2.48 2.77 16.43
N GLU A 191 -2.61 1.62 15.75
CA GLU A 191 -1.67 1.16 14.73
C GLU A 191 -2.26 1.44 13.34
N PRO A 192 -1.62 2.27 12.48
CA PRO A 192 -2.10 2.51 11.13
C PRO A 192 -2.08 1.24 10.29
N SER A 193 -3.00 1.16 9.35
CA SER A 193 -3.02 0.10 8.34
C SER A 193 -1.73 0.09 7.51
N SER A 194 -1.41 -1.05 6.92
CA SER A 194 -0.25 -1.19 6.04
C SER A 194 -0.31 -0.23 4.83
N ALA A 195 -1.51 0.09 4.36
CA ALA A 195 -1.72 1.04 3.26
C ALA A 195 -1.37 2.47 3.66
N LEU A 196 -1.78 2.94 4.84
CA LEU A 196 -1.39 4.25 5.37
C LEU A 196 0.13 4.35 5.58
N LEU A 197 0.75 3.31 6.13
CA LEU A 197 2.20 3.23 6.29
C LEU A 197 2.92 3.27 4.94
N LYS A 198 2.42 2.54 3.95
CA LYS A 198 2.98 2.49 2.60
C LYS A 198 2.86 3.83 1.87
N ALA A 199 1.74 4.52 2.01
CA ALA A 199 1.50 5.82 1.40
C ALA A 199 2.34 6.95 2.04
N GLY A 200 2.88 6.73 3.26
CA GLY A 200 3.65 7.75 3.96
C GLY A 200 2.80 8.84 4.60
N CYS A 201 1.55 8.53 4.92
CA CYS A 201 0.60 9.44 5.55
C CYS A 201 0.79 9.40 7.07
N PHE A 202 1.46 10.38 7.65
CA PHE A 202 1.82 10.35 9.07
C PHE A 202 1.34 11.56 9.87
N ASN A 203 1.61 12.78 9.40
CA ASN A 203 1.26 14.00 10.12
C ASN A 203 -0.19 14.39 9.84
N ILE A 204 -0.64 14.17 8.61
CA ILE A 204 -1.99 14.48 8.19
C ILE A 204 -3.03 13.65 8.97
N LEU A 205 -2.69 12.44 9.42
CA LEU A 205 -3.54 11.65 10.31
C LEU A 205 -3.79 12.37 11.64
N CYS A 206 -2.79 13.07 12.18
CA CYS A 206 -2.97 13.88 13.38
C CYS A 206 -3.95 15.03 13.14
N ALA A 207 -3.78 15.75 12.03
CA ALA A 207 -4.61 16.91 11.72
C ALA A 207 -6.07 16.50 11.42
N ARG A 208 -6.28 15.44 10.62
CA ARG A 208 -7.62 15.04 10.18
C ARG A 208 -8.42 14.30 11.25
N TYR A 209 -7.73 13.56 12.13
CA TYR A 209 -8.41 12.68 13.10
C TYR A 209 -8.12 13.02 14.56
N GLY A 210 -7.44 14.16 14.83
CA GLY A 210 -7.12 14.57 16.19
C GLY A 210 -6.15 13.66 16.92
N LEU A 211 -5.30 12.93 16.18
CA LEU A 211 -4.38 11.94 16.75
C LEU A 211 -3.07 12.60 17.19
N ARG A 212 -2.34 11.92 18.07
CA ARG A 212 -1.02 12.32 18.51
C ARG A 212 -0.01 11.20 18.27
N LYS A 213 1.08 11.49 17.57
CA LYS A 213 2.18 10.53 17.36
C LYS A 213 2.88 10.22 18.65
N LEU A 214 3.22 8.97 18.90
CA LEU A 214 4.04 8.62 20.06
C LEU A 214 5.50 9.08 19.89
N SER A 215 6.02 9.04 18.67
CA SER A 215 7.36 9.52 18.29
C SER A 215 7.45 9.69 16.79
N ARG A 216 8.52 10.38 16.33
CA ARG A 216 8.75 10.67 14.92
C ARG A 216 8.74 9.41 14.02
N PHE A 217 9.40 8.34 14.46
CA PHE A 217 9.62 7.13 13.66
C PHE A 217 8.89 5.89 14.17
N THR A 218 8.07 6.01 15.19
CA THR A 218 7.34 4.87 15.77
C THR A 218 6.10 4.52 14.96
N HIS A 219 5.47 5.51 14.35
CA HIS A 219 4.22 5.35 13.57
C HIS A 219 3.13 4.61 14.35
N LEU A 220 3.05 4.90 15.64
CA LEU A 220 1.92 4.60 16.51
C LEU A 220 1.34 5.92 17.00
N TYR A 221 0.05 5.92 17.23
CA TYR A 221 -0.67 7.12 17.65
C TYR A 221 -1.43 6.87 18.92
N SER A 222 -1.67 7.95 19.68
CA SER A 222 -2.63 7.95 20.79
C SER A 222 -3.81 8.86 20.48
N ALA A 223 -4.96 8.49 21.03
CA ALA A 223 -6.17 9.29 21.05
C ALA A 223 -6.83 9.17 22.44
N ALA A 224 -7.63 10.18 22.83
CA ALA A 224 -8.42 10.10 24.07
C ALA A 224 -9.57 9.09 23.94
N GLU A 225 -10.13 8.99 22.71
CA GLU A 225 -11.20 8.06 22.36
C GLU A 225 -10.87 7.40 21.02
N ASP A 226 -11.47 6.23 20.76
CA ASP A 226 -11.35 5.60 19.44
C ASP A 226 -11.99 6.51 18.38
N PRO A 227 -11.24 6.95 17.35
CA PRO A 227 -11.79 7.80 16.29
C PRO A 227 -12.86 7.11 15.44
N GLY A 228 -13.10 5.82 15.63
CA GLY A 228 -14.14 5.07 14.93
C GLY A 228 -13.92 4.98 13.42
N ILE A 229 -12.66 4.84 12.98
CA ILE A 229 -12.29 4.76 11.55
C ILE A 229 -11.86 3.33 11.23
N PRO A 230 -12.81 2.43 11.03
CA PRO A 230 -12.51 1.04 10.70
C PRO A 230 -11.77 0.95 9.37
N GLY A 231 -10.79 0.05 9.28
CA GLY A 231 -9.93 -0.10 8.09
C GLY A 231 -8.69 0.81 8.08
N ALA A 232 -8.73 1.97 8.75
CA ALA A 232 -7.57 2.85 8.86
C ALA A 232 -6.60 2.40 9.96
N PHE A 233 -7.13 1.95 11.09
CA PHE A 233 -6.34 1.64 12.28
C PHE A 233 -6.79 0.31 12.92
N LYS A 234 -5.80 -0.35 13.55
CA LYS A 234 -6.09 -1.29 14.65
C LYS A 234 -6.05 -0.51 15.96
N ALA A 235 -7.12 -0.60 16.73
CA ALA A 235 -7.25 0.10 18.00
C ALA A 235 -7.00 -0.83 19.18
N PHE A 236 -6.30 -0.33 20.17
CA PHE A 236 -5.95 -1.04 21.39
C PHE A 236 -6.20 -0.11 22.59
N ARG A 237 -6.61 -0.67 23.71
CA ARG A 237 -6.67 0.03 24.98
C ARG A 237 -5.40 -0.23 25.77
N VAL A 238 -4.70 0.82 26.16
CA VAL A 238 -3.51 0.72 27.00
C VAL A 238 -3.92 0.25 28.40
N GLU A 239 -3.32 -0.83 28.86
CA GLU A 239 -3.54 -1.36 30.20
C GLU A 239 -2.44 -0.93 31.17
N LYS A 240 -1.18 -1.01 30.72
CA LYS A 240 -0.03 -0.70 31.56
C LYS A 240 1.20 -0.35 30.72
N THR A 241 2.05 0.50 31.28
CA THR A 241 3.36 0.82 30.69
C THR A 241 4.48 0.36 31.60
N TYR A 242 5.65 0.04 31.02
CA TYR A 242 6.83 -0.38 31.75
C TYR A 242 8.07 0.29 31.19
N PRO A 243 9.11 0.55 32.00
CA PRO A 243 10.38 1.06 31.48
C PRO A 243 11.06 0.04 30.56
N PHE A 244 11.73 0.53 29.55
CA PHE A 244 12.50 -0.33 28.64
C PHE A 244 13.80 -0.77 29.29
N GLY A 245 13.89 -2.02 29.70
CA GLY A 245 15.05 -2.61 30.35
C GLY A 245 14.70 -3.90 31.10
N ASN A 246 15.70 -4.54 31.70
CA ASN A 246 15.55 -5.89 32.27
C ASN A 246 14.45 -5.96 33.35
N ALA A 247 14.32 -4.93 34.19
CA ALA A 247 13.26 -4.87 35.20
C ALA A 247 11.87 -4.80 34.55
N GLY A 248 11.69 -3.94 33.55
CA GLY A 248 10.43 -3.82 32.82
C GLY A 248 10.10 -5.06 32.00
N PHE A 249 11.09 -5.70 31.35
CA PHE A 249 10.87 -6.96 30.63
C PHE A 249 10.39 -8.06 31.56
N LYS A 250 11.03 -8.20 32.73
CA LYS A 250 10.63 -9.18 33.74
C LYS A 250 9.23 -8.92 34.30
N ALA A 251 8.91 -7.67 34.58
CA ALA A 251 7.58 -7.29 35.09
C ALA A 251 6.48 -7.50 34.05
N ALA A 252 6.69 -7.02 32.82
CA ALA A 252 5.72 -7.19 31.75
C ALA A 252 5.50 -8.67 31.39
N GLY A 253 6.57 -9.49 31.36
CA GLY A 253 6.45 -10.92 31.10
C GLY A 253 5.75 -11.68 32.22
N ALA A 254 5.88 -11.25 33.49
CA ALA A 254 5.16 -11.83 34.59
C ALA A 254 3.66 -11.46 34.57
N ASP A 255 3.33 -10.21 34.25
CA ASP A 255 1.94 -9.74 34.16
C ASP A 255 1.23 -10.33 32.89
N TYR A 256 1.98 -10.58 31.80
CA TYR A 256 1.47 -11.08 30.53
C TYR A 256 2.24 -12.32 30.05
N PRO A 257 2.03 -13.49 30.63
CA PRO A 257 2.74 -14.71 30.27
C PRO A 257 2.41 -15.22 28.86
N LYS A 258 1.33 -14.71 28.26
CA LYS A 258 0.92 -14.98 26.89
C LYS A 258 0.44 -13.68 26.22
N ALA A 259 1.15 -13.22 25.17
CA ALA A 259 0.82 -12.00 24.47
C ALA A 259 1.37 -12.01 23.03
N GLU A 260 0.76 -11.23 22.15
CA GLU A 260 1.42 -10.80 20.93
C GLU A 260 2.48 -9.74 21.28
N VAL A 261 3.59 -9.74 20.55
CA VAL A 261 4.74 -8.88 20.88
C VAL A 261 5.26 -8.23 19.60
N THR A 262 5.37 -6.90 19.64
CA THR A 262 5.92 -6.12 18.52
C THR A 262 6.98 -5.13 19.02
N ALA A 263 8.13 -5.13 18.35
CA ALA A 263 9.19 -4.15 18.56
C ALA A 263 9.18 -3.14 17.40
N ARG A 264 9.11 -1.84 17.73
CA ARG A 264 9.05 -0.77 16.74
C ARG A 264 9.90 0.43 17.19
N ASN A 265 10.88 0.82 16.37
CA ASN A 265 11.80 1.92 16.70
C ASN A 265 12.56 1.74 18.03
N VAL A 266 13.02 0.52 18.29
CA VAL A 266 13.90 0.14 19.41
C VAL A 266 14.98 -0.82 18.89
N PRO A 267 16.14 -0.96 19.59
CA PRO A 267 17.25 -1.79 19.14
C PRO A 267 17.05 -3.29 19.46
N LEU A 268 15.84 -3.81 19.23
CA LEU A 268 15.47 -5.21 19.40
C LEU A 268 14.52 -5.62 18.29
N SER A 269 14.61 -6.85 17.81
CA SER A 269 13.54 -7.46 17.00
C SER A 269 12.39 -7.94 17.90
N SER A 270 11.22 -8.18 17.32
CA SER A 270 10.07 -8.75 18.05
C SER A 270 10.40 -10.11 18.67
N ASP A 271 11.20 -10.96 17.99
CA ASP A 271 11.64 -12.25 18.53
C ASP A 271 12.58 -12.10 19.73
N GLN A 272 13.55 -11.17 19.63
CA GLN A 272 14.46 -10.86 20.74
C GLN A 272 13.69 -10.27 21.95
N LEU A 273 12.68 -9.44 21.69
CA LEU A 273 11.83 -8.91 22.74
C LEU A 273 11.02 -10.02 23.40
N ARG A 274 10.38 -10.89 22.63
CA ARG A 274 9.64 -12.05 23.14
C ARG A 274 10.50 -12.95 24.04
N ALA A 275 11.73 -13.22 23.59
CA ALA A 275 12.68 -14.01 24.39
C ALA A 275 13.03 -13.36 25.74
N ARG A 276 13.20 -12.01 25.77
CA ARG A 276 13.48 -11.27 27.00
C ARG A 276 12.28 -11.19 27.95
N LEU A 277 11.07 -11.05 27.40
CA LEU A 277 9.82 -11.08 28.17
C LEU A 277 9.52 -12.49 28.71
N LYS A 278 10.03 -13.54 28.08
CA LYS A 278 9.67 -14.96 28.33
C LYS A 278 8.17 -15.21 28.17
N THR A 279 7.54 -14.53 27.22
CA THR A 279 6.10 -14.55 26.95
C THR A 279 5.81 -15.53 25.81
N ALA A 280 4.78 -16.38 25.95
CA ALA A 280 4.29 -17.25 24.88
C ALA A 280 3.52 -16.44 23.83
N ALA A 281 3.51 -16.89 22.59
CA ALA A 281 2.75 -16.25 21.50
C ALA A 281 1.23 -16.41 21.71
N GLY A 282 0.46 -15.42 21.21
CA GLY A 282 -1.00 -15.39 21.27
C GLY A 282 -1.57 -14.82 22.58
N GLY A 283 -2.85 -14.98 22.80
CA GLY A 283 -3.59 -14.34 23.89
C GLY A 283 -4.28 -13.06 23.44
N ALA A 284 -4.98 -12.40 24.38
CA ALA A 284 -5.72 -11.16 24.11
C ALA A 284 -4.84 -9.90 24.25
N ALA A 285 -3.70 -10.02 24.95
CA ALA A 285 -2.80 -8.90 25.18
C ALA A 285 -1.81 -8.72 24.02
N HIS A 286 -1.43 -7.45 23.76
CA HIS A 286 -0.36 -7.07 22.84
C HIS A 286 0.65 -6.19 23.59
N ILE A 287 1.92 -6.56 23.56
CA ILE A 287 3.00 -5.78 24.13
C ILE A 287 3.82 -5.12 23.04
N TRP A 288 3.79 -3.80 23.01
CA TRP A 288 4.63 -2.98 22.15
C TRP A 288 5.90 -2.57 22.90
N ALA A 289 7.07 -2.84 22.34
CA ALA A 289 8.28 -2.13 22.74
C ALA A 289 8.52 -1.03 21.71
N CYS A 290 8.48 0.21 22.12
CA CYS A 290 8.61 1.33 21.19
C CYS A 290 9.24 2.55 21.86
N THR A 291 9.71 3.49 21.01
CA THR A 291 10.02 4.85 21.43
C THR A 291 8.72 5.64 21.47
N ALA A 292 8.34 6.15 22.63
CA ALA A 292 7.13 6.93 22.85
C ALA A 292 7.42 8.07 23.82
N CYS A 293 6.86 9.25 23.59
CA CYS A 293 6.97 10.41 24.47
C CYS A 293 8.43 10.78 24.87
N GLY A 294 9.36 10.58 23.93
CA GLY A 294 10.80 10.86 24.14
C GLY A 294 11.62 9.71 24.73
N GLU A 295 11.00 8.65 25.20
CA GLU A 295 11.65 7.53 25.87
C GLU A 295 11.33 6.17 25.21
N LYS A 296 12.18 5.16 25.46
CA LYS A 296 11.88 3.78 25.12
C LYS A 296 11.07 3.15 26.25
N MET A 297 9.97 2.49 25.90
CA MET A 297 9.09 1.85 26.88
C MET A 297 8.42 0.60 26.32
N LEU A 298 7.79 -0.15 27.22
CA LEU A 298 6.84 -1.19 26.87
C LEU A 298 5.43 -0.68 27.13
N ILE A 299 4.52 -0.97 26.22
CA ILE A 299 3.09 -0.63 26.33
C ILE A 299 2.31 -1.93 26.18
N ALA A 300 1.67 -2.38 27.24
CA ALA A 300 0.78 -3.52 27.21
C ALA A 300 -0.65 -3.05 26.96
N CYS A 301 -1.33 -3.70 26.04
CA CYS A 301 -2.64 -3.30 25.54
C CYS A 301 -3.54 -4.51 25.35
N SER A 302 -4.87 -4.30 25.38
CA SER A 302 -5.88 -5.21 24.84
C SER A 302 -6.49 -4.67 23.55
N SER A 303 -6.87 -5.54 22.63
CA SER A 303 -7.62 -5.14 21.42
C SER A 303 -9.00 -4.61 21.77
N ILE A 304 -9.48 -3.63 21.02
CA ILE A 304 -10.82 -3.06 21.15
C ILE A 304 -11.70 -3.59 19.99
#